data_1712f9c0e9370e4496031e1334ed4ed5
#
_entry.id   1712f9c0e9370e4496031e1334ed4ed5
#
_cell.length_a   1.000
_cell.length_b   1.000
_cell.length_c   1.000
_cell.angle_alpha   90.00
_cell.angle_beta   90.00
_cell.angle_gamma   90.00
#
_symmetry.space_group_name_H-M   'P 1'
#
loop_
_entity.id
_entity.type
_entity.pdbx_description
1 polymer ?
#
loop_
_entity_poly.entity_id
_entity_poly.type
_entity_poly.pdbx_seq_one_letter_code
_entity_poly.pdbx_strand_id
1 'polypeptide(L)'
;MDFPHEIVYKNTRNAYARINRDGIVVFTIPTRLKNNEKFLTEFLDRGEKLYQRYSKKEKLKSTTDDELLIFWEKLSWSDFFDNDKSYSKSTKEKKLKEILLEYSKEWVDKFSDQLWVPYKSLAIRKMRARRWQCSSKQDIVLNLQLVHLPQKYIQYVAAHECAHLVQKNHSDKFWKVVESLYPKYKEVRKEMRKFILE
;
A
#
# COMPACT_ATOMS: atom_id res chain seq x y z
N MET A 1 9.66 -23.41 -16.31
CA MET A 1 9.07 -22.43 -15.35
C MET A 1 8.19 -21.51 -16.17
N ASP A 2 6.93 -21.43 -15.80
CA ASP A 2 5.89 -20.80 -16.65
C ASP A 2 5.43 -19.45 -16.07
N PHE A 3 6.39 -18.62 -15.64
CA PHE A 3 6.10 -17.27 -15.16
C PHE A 3 7.22 -16.29 -15.57
N PRO A 4 6.89 -15.01 -15.79
CA PRO A 4 7.87 -14.01 -16.20
C PRO A 4 8.88 -13.76 -15.08
N HIS A 5 10.15 -14.03 -15.35
CA HIS A 5 11.22 -13.84 -14.38
C HIS A 5 12.54 -13.41 -15.01
N GLU A 6 13.38 -12.78 -14.19
CA GLU A 6 14.73 -12.32 -14.52
C GLU A 6 15.69 -12.73 -13.40
N ILE A 7 16.87 -13.22 -13.73
CA ILE A 7 17.92 -13.59 -12.77
C ILE A 7 19.08 -12.62 -12.91
N VAL A 8 19.43 -11.94 -11.82
CA VAL A 8 20.53 -11.00 -11.74
C VAL A 8 21.54 -11.47 -10.70
N TYR A 9 22.76 -11.72 -11.12
CA TYR A 9 23.87 -12.05 -10.21
C TYR A 9 24.59 -10.78 -9.76
N LYS A 10 24.72 -10.60 -8.44
CA LYS A 10 25.36 -9.42 -7.83
C LYS A 10 26.26 -9.83 -6.67
N ASN A 11 27.25 -9.00 -6.36
CA ASN A 11 28.06 -9.17 -5.15
C ASN A 11 27.24 -8.69 -3.94
N THR A 12 26.35 -9.54 -3.43
CA THR A 12 25.49 -9.29 -2.28
C THR A 12 25.62 -10.39 -1.23
N ARG A 13 25.33 -10.07 0.03
CA ARG A 13 25.35 -11.05 1.12
C ARG A 13 24.23 -12.06 1.01
N ASN A 14 23.02 -11.61 0.70
CA ASN A 14 21.80 -12.42 0.70
C ASN A 14 21.16 -12.48 -0.67
N ALA A 15 20.51 -13.62 -0.98
CA ALA A 15 19.63 -13.74 -2.13
C ALA A 15 18.22 -13.23 -1.76
N TYR A 16 17.56 -12.54 -2.70
CA TYR A 16 16.19 -12.10 -2.57
C TYR A 16 15.45 -12.09 -3.91
N ALA A 17 14.14 -12.34 -3.85
CA ALA A 17 13.24 -12.24 -4.99
C ALA A 17 12.22 -11.12 -4.75
N ARG A 18 11.94 -10.33 -5.77
CA ARG A 18 10.93 -9.26 -5.74
C ARG A 18 10.17 -9.24 -7.06
N ILE A 19 8.94 -8.75 -7.03
CA ILE A 19 8.20 -8.47 -8.26
C ILE A 19 8.42 -7.00 -8.62
N ASN A 20 8.78 -6.74 -9.87
CA ASN A 20 8.93 -5.38 -10.40
C ASN A 20 7.56 -4.83 -10.84
N ARG A 21 7.53 -3.62 -11.42
CA ARG A 21 6.30 -2.95 -11.87
C ARG A 21 5.59 -3.68 -13.01
N ASP A 22 6.36 -4.37 -13.84
CA ASP A 22 5.86 -5.08 -15.01
C ASP A 22 5.29 -6.45 -14.62
N GLY A 23 5.32 -6.79 -13.31
CA GLY A 23 4.87 -8.08 -12.81
C GLY A 23 5.91 -9.20 -12.96
N ILE A 24 7.15 -8.85 -13.29
CA ILE A 24 8.26 -9.81 -13.49
C ILE A 24 8.93 -10.10 -12.14
N VAL A 25 9.19 -11.34 -11.83
CA VAL A 25 9.95 -11.74 -10.64
C VAL A 25 11.44 -11.55 -10.89
N VAL A 26 12.05 -10.58 -10.21
CA VAL A 26 13.49 -10.33 -10.29
C VAL A 26 14.18 -11.04 -9.13
N PHE A 27 14.97 -12.06 -9.46
CA PHE A 27 15.84 -12.75 -8.53
C PHE A 27 17.20 -12.04 -8.47
N THR A 28 17.59 -11.58 -7.30
CA THR A 28 18.95 -11.12 -7.06
C THR A 28 19.69 -12.18 -6.28
N ILE A 29 20.72 -12.79 -6.91
CA ILE A 29 21.46 -13.92 -6.38
C ILE A 29 22.93 -13.53 -6.16
N PRO A 30 23.51 -13.81 -4.98
CA PRO A 30 24.94 -13.66 -4.77
C PRO A 30 25.76 -14.43 -5.81
N THR A 31 26.77 -13.80 -6.39
CA THR A 31 27.62 -14.44 -7.42
C THR A 31 28.23 -15.76 -6.95
N ARG A 32 28.56 -15.90 -5.66
CA ARG A 32 29.07 -17.14 -5.06
C ARG A 32 28.10 -18.33 -5.14
N LEU A 33 26.80 -18.10 -5.32
CA LEU A 33 25.75 -19.13 -5.39
C LEU A 33 25.36 -19.46 -6.84
N LYS A 34 26.02 -18.86 -7.86
CA LYS A 34 25.69 -19.04 -9.27
C LYS A 34 25.68 -20.50 -9.73
N ASN A 35 26.58 -21.31 -9.22
CA ASN A 35 26.75 -22.72 -9.60
C ASN A 35 26.14 -23.69 -8.57
N ASN A 36 25.37 -23.22 -7.61
CA ASN A 36 24.72 -24.09 -6.61
C ASN A 36 23.32 -24.46 -7.10
N GLU A 37 23.22 -25.55 -7.86
CA GLU A 37 21.98 -26.02 -8.50
C GLU A 37 20.85 -26.28 -7.50
N LYS A 38 21.16 -26.90 -6.34
CA LYS A 38 20.16 -27.17 -5.31
C LYS A 38 19.56 -25.87 -4.76
N PHE A 39 20.41 -24.89 -4.44
CA PHE A 39 19.95 -23.58 -3.99
C PHE A 39 19.12 -22.87 -5.05
N LEU A 40 19.56 -22.89 -6.31
CA LEU A 40 18.85 -22.23 -7.42
C LEU A 40 17.45 -22.82 -7.60
N THR A 41 17.32 -24.15 -7.63
CA THR A 41 16.03 -24.84 -7.77
C THR A 41 15.06 -24.45 -6.65
N GLU A 42 15.50 -24.55 -5.39
CA GLU A 42 14.65 -24.18 -4.24
C GLU A 42 14.29 -22.68 -4.25
N PHE A 43 15.22 -21.82 -4.67
CA PHE A 43 15.00 -20.38 -4.68
C PHE A 43 14.06 -19.94 -5.81
N LEU A 44 14.14 -20.57 -6.96
CA LEU A 44 13.23 -20.35 -8.09
C LEU A 44 11.80 -20.82 -7.78
N ASP A 45 11.63 -21.96 -7.11
CA ASP A 45 10.33 -22.45 -6.61
C ASP A 45 9.67 -21.44 -5.65
N ARG A 46 10.46 -20.82 -4.76
CA ARG A 46 9.96 -19.72 -3.90
C ARG A 46 9.51 -18.52 -4.70
N GLY A 47 10.20 -18.18 -5.79
CA GLY A 47 9.82 -17.11 -6.70
C GLY A 47 8.52 -17.39 -7.44
N GLU A 48 8.31 -18.63 -7.87
CA GLU A 48 7.05 -19.06 -8.48
C GLU A 48 5.87 -18.92 -7.51
N LYS A 49 6.03 -19.38 -6.27
CA LYS A 49 5.02 -19.18 -5.21
C LYS A 49 4.76 -17.70 -4.93
N LEU A 50 5.78 -16.85 -5.04
CA LEU A 50 5.63 -15.39 -4.93
C LEU A 50 4.80 -14.85 -6.10
N TYR A 51 5.09 -15.25 -7.33
CA TYR A 51 4.36 -14.87 -8.53
C TYR A 51 2.90 -15.30 -8.49
N GLN A 52 2.61 -16.55 -8.12
CA GLN A 52 1.24 -17.06 -7.98
C GLN A 52 0.42 -16.29 -6.96
N ARG A 53 1.05 -15.86 -5.85
CA ARG A 53 0.38 -14.99 -4.87
C ARG A 53 0.13 -13.59 -5.43
N TYR A 54 1.02 -13.10 -6.27
CA TYR A 54 0.88 -11.79 -6.90
C TYR A 54 -0.21 -11.80 -7.98
N SER A 55 -0.22 -12.81 -8.86
CA SER A 55 -1.18 -12.94 -9.96
C SER A 55 -2.63 -13.10 -9.49
N LYS A 56 -2.82 -13.67 -8.27
CA LYS A 56 -4.14 -13.78 -7.63
C LYS A 56 -4.65 -12.47 -7.00
N LYS A 57 -3.81 -11.42 -6.93
CA LYS A 57 -4.23 -10.15 -6.37
C LYS A 57 -4.92 -9.28 -7.40
N GLU A 58 -5.99 -8.63 -6.98
CA GLU A 58 -6.64 -7.60 -7.80
C GLU A 58 -5.71 -6.39 -7.93
N LYS A 59 -5.31 -6.11 -9.18
CA LYS A 59 -4.68 -4.84 -9.49
C LYS A 59 -5.75 -3.77 -9.46
N LEU A 60 -5.53 -2.72 -8.69
CA LEU A 60 -6.31 -1.50 -8.82
C LEU A 60 -5.98 -0.91 -10.18
N LYS A 61 -6.79 -1.20 -11.19
CA LYS A 61 -6.65 -0.58 -12.50
C LYS A 61 -6.90 0.90 -12.31
N SER A 62 -5.89 1.71 -12.65
CA SER A 62 -6.15 3.11 -12.92
C SER A 62 -7.22 3.18 -14.00
N THR A 63 -8.23 3.94 -13.75
CA THR A 63 -9.34 4.24 -14.62
C THR A 63 -8.85 4.76 -15.97
N THR A 64 -9.66 4.64 -16.97
CA THR A 64 -9.46 5.30 -18.27
C THR A 64 -9.25 6.81 -18.06
N ASP A 65 -8.78 7.54 -19.06
CA ASP A 65 -8.47 8.99 -18.93
C ASP A 65 -9.68 9.81 -18.44
N ASP A 66 -10.91 9.32 -18.62
CA ASP A 66 -12.16 9.99 -18.25
C ASP A 66 -12.83 9.42 -16.99
N GLU A 67 -12.58 8.17 -16.62
CA GLU A 67 -13.16 7.53 -15.43
C GLU A 67 -12.23 7.57 -14.25
N LEU A 68 -12.81 7.74 -13.06
CA LEU A 68 -12.12 7.85 -11.80
C LEU A 68 -12.75 6.90 -10.79
N LEU A 69 -11.91 6.18 -10.05
CA LEU A 69 -12.35 5.35 -8.92
C LEU A 69 -11.98 6.06 -7.61
N ILE A 70 -12.99 6.60 -6.91
CA ILE A 70 -12.81 7.19 -5.57
C ILE A 70 -13.65 6.38 -4.59
N PHE A 71 -13.03 5.90 -3.53
CA PHE A 71 -13.66 5.11 -2.47
C PHE A 71 -14.46 3.92 -3.01
N TRP A 72 -13.98 3.32 -4.12
CA TRP A 72 -14.64 2.23 -4.85
C TRP A 72 -15.85 2.64 -5.68
N GLU A 73 -16.16 3.92 -5.76
CA GLU A 73 -17.21 4.46 -6.61
C GLU A 73 -16.64 4.95 -7.93
N LYS A 74 -17.32 4.64 -9.04
CA LYS A 74 -16.95 5.15 -10.36
C LYS A 74 -17.52 6.54 -10.53
N LEU A 75 -16.65 7.50 -10.71
CA LEU A 75 -16.95 8.90 -10.89
C LEU A 75 -16.32 9.41 -12.18
N SER A 76 -16.78 10.56 -12.67
CA SER A 76 -16.12 11.26 -13.78
C SER A 76 -15.27 12.42 -13.27
N TRP A 77 -14.23 12.79 -14.01
CA TRP A 77 -13.48 14.00 -13.71
C TRP A 77 -14.34 15.27 -13.86
N SER A 78 -15.40 15.22 -14.68
CA SER A 78 -16.37 16.31 -14.80
C SER A 78 -17.11 16.61 -13.49
N ASP A 79 -17.20 15.64 -12.57
CA ASP A 79 -17.84 15.86 -11.25
C ASP A 79 -16.97 16.74 -10.32
N PHE A 80 -15.69 16.92 -10.65
CA PHE A 80 -14.74 17.67 -9.85
C PHE A 80 -14.19 18.92 -10.53
N PHE A 81 -14.38 19.05 -11.84
CA PHE A 81 -13.83 20.13 -12.64
C PHE A 81 -14.84 20.59 -13.69
N ASP A 82 -14.79 21.85 -14.09
CA ASP A 82 -15.60 22.37 -15.18
C ASP A 82 -15.29 21.67 -16.51
N ASN A 83 -16.33 21.29 -17.25
CA ASN A 83 -16.28 20.39 -18.40
C ASN A 83 -15.44 20.88 -19.61
N ASP A 84 -15.02 22.13 -19.64
CA ASP A 84 -14.35 22.74 -20.81
C ASP A 84 -12.83 22.72 -20.80
N LYS A 85 -12.19 22.12 -19.78
CA LYS A 85 -10.73 22.16 -19.67
C LYS A 85 -10.12 20.77 -19.52
N SER A 86 -9.15 20.47 -20.38
CA SER A 86 -8.24 19.33 -20.18
C SER A 86 -7.33 19.60 -18.96
N TYR A 87 -7.50 18.84 -17.89
CA TYR A 87 -6.69 18.98 -16.68
C TYR A 87 -5.44 18.12 -16.72
N SER A 88 -4.31 18.71 -16.34
CA SER A 88 -3.04 18.00 -16.28
C SER A 88 -3.08 16.85 -15.26
N LYS A 89 -2.25 15.83 -15.48
CA LYS A 89 -2.07 14.72 -14.52
C LYS A 89 -1.72 15.21 -13.12
N SER A 90 -0.96 16.29 -13.02
CA SER A 90 -0.59 16.92 -11.75
C SER A 90 -1.80 17.51 -11.03
N THR A 91 -2.70 18.18 -11.76
CA THR A 91 -3.94 18.76 -11.21
C THR A 91 -4.87 17.67 -10.70
N LYS A 92 -5.06 16.61 -11.50
CA LYS A 92 -5.85 15.43 -11.11
C LYS A 92 -5.27 14.77 -9.85
N GLU A 93 -3.94 14.57 -9.78
CA GLU A 93 -3.28 14.00 -8.60
C GLU A 93 -3.43 14.89 -7.35
N LYS A 94 -3.36 16.21 -7.51
CA LYS A 94 -3.58 17.16 -6.41
C LYS A 94 -4.99 17.01 -5.84
N LYS A 95 -6.01 16.95 -6.71
CA LYS A 95 -7.40 16.77 -6.28
C LYS A 95 -7.63 15.46 -5.52
N LEU A 96 -7.05 14.34 -5.99
CA LEU A 96 -7.11 13.06 -5.29
C LEU A 96 -6.45 13.11 -3.91
N LYS A 97 -5.33 13.85 -3.77
CA LYS A 97 -4.69 14.06 -2.47
C LYS A 97 -5.57 14.84 -1.50
N GLU A 98 -6.25 15.88 -1.99
CA GLU A 98 -7.16 16.69 -1.18
C GLU A 98 -8.33 15.84 -0.67
N ILE A 99 -8.99 15.08 -1.55
CA ILE A 99 -10.11 14.20 -1.20
C ILE A 99 -9.69 13.15 -0.15
N LEU A 100 -8.56 12.48 -0.39
CA LEU A 100 -8.08 11.47 0.55
C LEU A 100 -7.64 12.08 1.88
N LEU A 101 -7.02 13.27 1.85
CA LEU A 101 -6.56 13.95 3.05
C LEU A 101 -7.74 14.35 3.94
N GLU A 102 -8.78 14.96 3.35
CA GLU A 102 -9.98 15.37 4.05
C GLU A 102 -10.66 14.18 4.73
N TYR A 103 -10.93 13.12 3.97
CA TYR A 103 -11.54 11.91 4.51
C TYR A 103 -10.67 11.22 5.59
N SER A 104 -9.36 11.13 5.35
CA SER A 104 -8.45 10.49 6.30
C SER A 104 -8.28 11.30 7.57
N LYS A 105 -8.32 12.63 7.48
CA LYS A 105 -8.17 13.54 8.62
C LYS A 105 -9.27 13.33 9.63
N GLU A 106 -10.52 13.22 9.19
CA GLU A 106 -11.67 12.93 10.08
C GLU A 106 -11.41 11.70 10.95
N TRP A 107 -10.94 10.60 10.36
CA TRP A 107 -10.69 9.36 11.09
C TRP A 107 -9.43 9.41 11.96
N VAL A 108 -8.37 10.07 11.48
CA VAL A 108 -7.14 10.23 12.26
C VAL A 108 -7.39 11.12 13.48
N ASP A 109 -8.12 12.21 13.32
CA ASP A 109 -8.52 13.08 14.45
C ASP A 109 -9.33 12.29 15.48
N LYS A 110 -10.39 11.61 15.03
CA LYS A 110 -11.24 10.77 15.89
C LYS A 110 -10.45 9.73 16.68
N PHE A 111 -9.55 8.99 16.04
CA PHE A 111 -8.78 7.95 16.71
C PHE A 111 -7.66 8.51 17.59
N SER A 112 -7.05 9.61 17.19
CA SER A 112 -6.07 10.34 18.01
C SER A 112 -6.71 10.84 19.31
N ASP A 113 -7.91 11.42 19.23
CA ASP A 113 -8.68 11.87 20.39
C ASP A 113 -9.08 10.70 21.30
N GLN A 114 -9.51 9.56 20.75
CA GLN A 114 -9.82 8.37 21.53
C GLN A 114 -8.61 7.80 22.28
N LEU A 115 -7.42 7.97 21.73
CA LEU A 115 -6.16 7.54 22.37
C LEU A 115 -5.57 8.59 23.31
N TRP A 116 -6.09 9.81 23.31
CA TRP A 116 -5.52 10.97 24.03
C TRP A 116 -4.05 11.23 23.64
N VAL A 117 -3.67 10.97 22.40
CA VAL A 117 -2.30 11.15 21.88
C VAL A 117 -2.35 11.93 20.58
N PRO A 118 -1.84 13.19 20.56
CA PRO A 118 -1.84 13.99 19.35
C PRO A 118 -0.86 13.42 18.31
N TYR A 119 -1.19 13.58 17.04
CA TYR A 119 -0.23 13.41 15.93
C TYR A 119 0.31 14.79 15.51
N LYS A 120 1.51 14.81 14.91
CA LYS A 120 2.18 16.04 14.49
C LYS A 120 1.71 16.53 13.12
N SER A 121 1.61 15.61 12.16
CA SER A 121 1.20 15.93 10.81
C SER A 121 0.56 14.73 10.12
N LEU A 122 -0.35 15.01 9.17
CA LEU A 122 -0.93 14.03 8.25
C LEU A 122 -0.64 14.46 6.82
N ALA A 123 -0.08 13.58 6.00
CA ALA A 123 0.25 13.86 4.62
C ALA A 123 -0.12 12.69 3.70
N ILE A 124 -0.52 13.02 2.45
CA ILE A 124 -0.75 12.05 1.38
C ILE A 124 0.42 12.09 0.41
N ARG A 125 1.05 10.93 0.18
CA ARG A 125 2.17 10.81 -0.76
C ARG A 125 1.98 9.63 -1.70
N LYS A 126 2.49 9.75 -2.90
CA LYS A 126 2.62 8.61 -3.82
C LYS A 126 3.81 7.76 -3.37
N MET A 127 3.53 6.58 -2.82
CA MET A 127 4.57 5.67 -2.33
C MET A 127 4.60 4.38 -3.16
N ARG A 128 5.79 3.88 -3.47
CA ARG A 128 5.97 2.70 -4.35
C ARG A 128 5.91 1.37 -3.61
N ALA A 129 6.52 1.30 -2.43
CA ALA A 129 6.73 0.05 -1.70
C ALA A 129 5.93 -0.05 -0.39
N ARG A 130 5.37 1.04 0.09
CA ARG A 130 4.65 1.12 1.36
C ARG A 130 3.25 1.65 1.16
N ARG A 131 2.32 1.10 1.92
CA ARG A 131 0.92 1.55 1.90
C ARG A 131 0.71 2.78 2.78
N TRP A 132 1.48 2.88 3.87
CA TRP A 132 1.41 3.92 4.89
C TRP A 132 2.65 3.88 5.79
N GLN A 133 2.85 4.92 6.58
CA GLN A 133 3.96 5.04 7.51
C GLN A 133 3.63 6.04 8.63
N CYS A 134 3.89 5.65 9.88
CA CYS A 134 4.00 6.58 11.00
C CYS A 134 5.49 6.71 11.39
N SER A 135 5.96 7.95 11.49
CA SER A 135 7.34 8.23 11.91
C SER A 135 7.48 8.21 13.44
N SER A 136 8.72 8.12 13.94
CA SER A 136 9.00 8.31 15.37
C SER A 136 8.62 9.71 15.87
N LYS A 137 8.51 10.68 14.96
CA LYS A 137 8.12 12.06 15.23
C LYS A 137 6.60 12.28 15.17
N GLN A 138 5.80 11.21 15.14
CA GLN A 138 4.32 11.27 15.06
C GLN A 138 3.79 11.88 13.74
N ASP A 139 4.58 11.83 12.66
CA ASP A 139 4.09 12.19 11.33
C ASP A 139 3.45 10.96 10.69
N ILE A 140 2.19 11.08 10.28
CA ILE A 140 1.42 10.05 9.59
C ILE A 140 1.47 10.35 8.10
N VAL A 141 1.85 9.36 7.29
CA VAL A 141 1.89 9.47 5.83
C VAL A 141 1.10 8.32 5.22
N LEU A 142 0.08 8.64 4.44
CA LEU A 142 -0.74 7.68 3.73
C LEU A 142 -0.41 7.65 2.24
N ASN A 143 -0.55 6.48 1.63
CA ASN A 143 -0.35 6.34 0.19
C ASN A 143 -1.57 6.84 -0.58
N LEU A 144 -1.34 7.67 -1.60
CA LEU A 144 -2.38 8.19 -2.48
C LEU A 144 -3.26 7.08 -3.08
N GLN A 145 -2.71 5.92 -3.36
CA GLN A 145 -3.45 4.77 -3.91
C GLN A 145 -4.62 4.30 -3.02
N LEU A 146 -4.64 4.67 -1.76
CA LEU A 146 -5.74 4.36 -0.85
C LEU A 146 -7.05 5.02 -1.29
N VAL A 147 -7.00 6.13 -2.04
CA VAL A 147 -8.21 6.82 -2.53
C VAL A 147 -9.07 5.93 -3.43
N HIS A 148 -8.46 4.94 -4.09
CA HIS A 148 -9.15 4.00 -4.97
C HIS A 148 -9.78 2.82 -4.23
N LEU A 149 -9.53 2.68 -2.92
CA LEU A 149 -10.07 1.59 -2.10
C LEU A 149 -11.37 1.98 -1.41
N PRO A 150 -12.24 1.00 -1.06
CA PRO A 150 -13.37 1.23 -0.18
C PRO A 150 -12.97 1.95 1.11
N GLN A 151 -13.83 2.83 1.58
CA GLN A 151 -13.62 3.67 2.77
C GLN A 151 -13.20 2.87 4.02
N LYS A 152 -13.73 1.66 4.21
CA LYS A 152 -13.38 0.77 5.34
C LYS A 152 -11.88 0.49 5.45
N TYR A 153 -11.16 0.48 4.32
CA TYR A 153 -9.70 0.25 4.34
C TYR A 153 -8.94 1.49 4.78
N ILE A 154 -9.43 2.67 4.43
CA ILE A 154 -8.84 3.94 4.86
C ILE A 154 -9.03 4.11 6.37
N GLN A 155 -10.22 3.80 6.88
CA GLN A 155 -10.53 3.80 8.31
C GLN A 155 -9.60 2.85 9.09
N TYR A 156 -9.44 1.61 8.58
CA TYR A 156 -8.52 0.65 9.18
C TYR A 156 -7.07 1.17 9.17
N VAL A 157 -6.63 1.79 8.08
CA VAL A 157 -5.26 2.35 7.99
C VAL A 157 -5.09 3.50 8.97
N ALA A 158 -6.07 4.40 9.10
CA ALA A 158 -6.05 5.47 10.08
C ALA A 158 -5.92 4.91 11.53
N ALA A 159 -6.72 3.89 11.88
CA ALA A 159 -6.62 3.22 13.17
C ALA A 159 -5.24 2.57 13.40
N HIS A 160 -4.66 1.95 12.37
CA HIS A 160 -3.33 1.35 12.42
C HIS A 160 -2.23 2.38 12.68
N GLU A 161 -2.26 3.52 11.97
CA GLU A 161 -1.27 4.57 12.15
C GLU A 161 -1.43 5.31 13.48
N CYS A 162 -2.67 5.53 13.93
CA CYS A 162 -2.91 6.08 15.26
C CYS A 162 -2.43 5.13 16.37
N ALA A 163 -2.58 3.82 16.20
CA ALA A 163 -2.03 2.85 17.16
C ALA A 163 -0.49 2.94 17.28
N HIS A 164 0.21 3.33 16.19
CA HIS A 164 1.65 3.59 16.23
C HIS A 164 2.05 4.83 17.02
N LEU A 165 1.13 5.74 17.30
CA LEU A 165 1.40 6.85 18.22
C LEU A 165 1.68 6.35 19.64
N VAL A 166 1.02 5.24 20.03
CA VAL A 166 1.14 4.61 21.34
C VAL A 166 2.14 3.44 21.35
N GLN A 167 2.07 2.57 20.34
CA GLN A 167 2.87 1.34 20.25
C GLN A 167 3.65 1.29 18.93
N LYS A 168 4.97 1.47 18.98
CA LYS A 168 5.83 1.56 17.78
C LYS A 168 5.99 0.23 17.03
N ASN A 169 5.85 -0.90 17.70
CA ASN A 169 5.98 -2.23 17.11
C ASN A 169 4.63 -2.95 17.06
N HIS A 170 4.49 -3.92 16.16
CA HIS A 170 3.27 -4.71 15.98
C HIS A 170 3.13 -5.84 17.02
N SER A 171 3.37 -5.54 18.30
CA SER A 171 3.18 -6.47 19.43
C SER A 171 1.68 -6.74 19.68
N ASP A 172 1.37 -7.67 20.60
CA ASP A 172 -0.01 -7.92 21.02
C ASP A 172 -0.67 -6.66 21.61
N LYS A 173 0.11 -5.81 22.30
CA LYS A 173 -0.37 -4.53 22.80
C LYS A 173 -0.80 -3.59 21.67
N PHE A 174 -0.03 -3.54 20.58
CA PHE A 174 -0.39 -2.79 19.39
C PHE A 174 -1.73 -3.26 18.80
N TRP A 175 -1.90 -4.58 18.62
CA TRP A 175 -3.13 -5.12 18.05
C TRP A 175 -4.34 -4.91 18.95
N LYS A 176 -4.17 -4.91 20.26
CA LYS A 176 -5.24 -4.53 21.22
C LYS A 176 -5.66 -3.06 21.04
N VAL A 177 -4.71 -2.15 20.81
CA VAL A 177 -5.02 -0.74 20.50
C VAL A 177 -5.76 -0.64 19.17
N VAL A 178 -5.29 -1.32 18.11
CA VAL A 178 -6.00 -1.33 16.82
C VAL A 178 -7.42 -1.87 16.98
N GLU A 179 -7.61 -2.94 17.76
CA GLU A 179 -8.92 -3.57 18.01
C GLU A 179 -9.88 -2.64 18.75
N SER A 180 -9.39 -1.85 19.71
CA SER A 180 -10.20 -0.85 20.42
C SER A 180 -10.67 0.29 19.53
N LEU A 181 -9.84 0.72 18.56
CA LEU A 181 -10.20 1.77 17.60
C LEU A 181 -11.07 1.25 16.46
N TYR A 182 -10.78 0.05 15.97
CA TYR A 182 -11.42 -0.55 14.81
C TYR A 182 -11.65 -2.06 15.02
N PRO A 183 -12.75 -2.48 15.67
CA PRO A 183 -12.98 -3.88 16.07
C PRO A 183 -12.92 -4.89 14.91
N LYS A 184 -13.36 -4.51 13.71
CA LYS A 184 -13.36 -5.36 12.51
C LYS A 184 -11.99 -5.44 11.79
N TYR A 185 -10.91 -5.00 12.42
CA TYR A 185 -9.60 -4.86 11.77
C TYR A 185 -9.06 -6.18 11.18
N LYS A 186 -9.33 -7.33 11.81
CA LYS A 186 -8.81 -8.64 11.34
C LYS A 186 -9.36 -9.00 9.97
N GLU A 187 -10.67 -8.81 9.77
CA GLU A 187 -11.37 -9.07 8.52
C GLU A 187 -10.89 -8.10 7.43
N VAL A 188 -10.93 -6.80 7.72
CA VAL A 188 -10.54 -5.75 6.79
C VAL A 188 -9.06 -5.87 6.39
N ARG A 189 -8.17 -6.18 7.33
CA ARG A 189 -6.76 -6.46 7.07
C ARG A 189 -6.56 -7.67 6.14
N LYS A 190 -7.34 -8.74 6.33
CA LYS A 190 -7.30 -9.93 5.46
C LYS A 190 -7.76 -9.60 4.05
N GLU A 191 -8.87 -8.89 3.91
CA GLU A 191 -9.40 -8.45 2.62
C GLU A 191 -8.42 -7.51 1.89
N MET A 192 -7.85 -6.52 2.60
CA MET A 192 -6.93 -5.54 2.02
C MET A 192 -5.66 -6.17 1.41
N ARG A 193 -5.29 -7.39 1.84
CA ARG A 193 -4.17 -8.14 1.25
C ARG A 193 -4.43 -8.60 -0.18
N LYS A 194 -5.68 -8.60 -0.64
CA LYS A 194 -6.06 -8.98 -2.01
C LYS A 194 -5.70 -7.90 -3.03
N PHE A 195 -5.55 -6.64 -2.59
CA PHE A 195 -5.23 -5.52 -3.47
C PHE A 195 -3.72 -5.29 -3.60
N ILE A 196 -3.30 -4.93 -4.81
CA ILE A 196 -1.97 -4.39 -5.08
C ILE A 196 -2.11 -2.88 -5.17
N LEU A 197 -1.39 -2.15 -4.32
CA LEU A 197 -1.22 -0.71 -4.46
C LEU A 197 0.06 -0.48 -5.28
N GLU A 198 -0.09 -0.02 -6.51
CA GLU A 198 1.02 0.30 -7.42
C GLU A 198 1.50 1.75 -7.26
#